data_9be9cb2252222fdcd6fa070032922ac5
#
_entry.id   9be9cb2252222fdcd6fa070032922ac5
#
_cell.length_a   1.000
_cell.length_b   1.000
_cell.length_c   1.000
_cell.angle_alpha   90.00
_cell.angle_beta   90.00
_cell.angle_gamma   90.00
#
_symmetry.space_group_name_H-M   'P 1'
#
loop_
_entity.id
_entity.type
_entity.pdbx_description
1 polymer ?
#
loop_
_entity_poly.entity_id
_entity_poly.type
_entity_poly.pdbx_seq_one_letter_code
_entity_poly.pdbx_strand_id
1 'polypeptide(L)'
;LGSDVIMNIGEAKYYEIKLLDARNAPVKNMQIVVDINGTKYNATTNNDGIARLLLSLGLGKYLVSYYVDNPNYIPSSGSSYILVVDSNKTSTNIKVDDLNGFDNETLNFTVILSDVLDNPIGYATILVNVSTIEGDFVGSYKSVTKKDGRAVFSFDLEYGRYIISTCYL
;
A
#
# COMPACT_ATOMS: atom_id res chain seq x y z
N LEU A 1 8.94 -14.34 18.37
CA LEU A 1 7.99 -13.94 17.33
C LEU A 1 8.22 -12.48 16.97
N GLY A 2 8.12 -12.14 15.68
CA GLY A 2 8.09 -10.75 15.20
C GLY A 2 6.69 -10.15 15.35
N SER A 3 6.59 -8.84 15.41
CA SER A 3 5.32 -8.11 15.46
C SER A 3 5.20 -7.16 14.27
N ASP A 4 3.98 -6.75 13.97
CA ASP A 4 3.73 -5.74 12.95
C ASP A 4 4.41 -4.42 13.34
N VAL A 5 4.95 -3.73 12.34
CA VAL A 5 5.67 -2.47 12.50
C VAL A 5 5.05 -1.40 11.62
N ILE A 6 4.80 -0.22 12.19
CA ILE A 6 4.47 0.99 11.43
C ILE A 6 5.64 1.96 11.62
N MET A 7 6.11 2.54 10.51
CA MET A 7 7.20 3.51 10.52
C MET A 7 6.99 4.57 9.44
N ASN A 8 7.64 5.73 9.60
CA ASN A 8 7.67 6.76 8.57
C ASN A 8 8.79 6.49 7.55
N ILE A 9 8.58 6.97 6.33
CA ILE A 9 9.64 6.96 5.31
C ILE A 9 10.85 7.76 5.82
N GLY A 10 12.05 7.20 5.62
CA GLY A 10 13.28 7.78 6.10
C GLY A 10 13.56 7.62 7.61
N GLU A 11 12.62 7.02 8.36
CA GLU A 11 12.85 6.67 9.76
C GLU A 11 13.82 5.48 9.86
N ALA A 12 14.82 5.58 10.74
CA ALA A 12 15.66 4.44 11.07
C ALA A 12 15.02 3.64 12.21
N LYS A 13 14.54 2.44 11.88
CA LYS A 13 13.85 1.57 12.85
C LYS A 13 14.35 0.14 12.74
N TYR A 14 14.44 -0.54 13.88
CA TYR A 14 14.79 -1.95 13.92
C TYR A 14 13.54 -2.81 13.90
N TYR A 15 13.54 -3.81 13.02
CA TYR A 15 12.63 -4.93 13.10
C TYR A 15 13.23 -5.96 14.07
N GLU A 16 12.49 -6.35 15.09
CA GLU A 16 12.95 -7.25 16.13
C GLU A 16 12.20 -8.58 16.09
N ILE A 17 12.94 -9.68 16.17
CA ILE A 17 12.40 -11.02 16.26
C ILE A 17 12.94 -11.66 17.54
N LYS A 18 12.03 -12.08 18.43
CA LYS A 18 12.40 -12.80 19.64
C LYS A 18 12.26 -14.31 19.44
N LEU A 19 13.35 -15.04 19.66
CA LEU A 19 13.41 -16.49 19.59
C LEU A 19 13.53 -17.08 21.00
N LEU A 20 12.58 -17.93 21.33
CA LEU A 20 12.52 -18.64 22.61
C LEU A 20 12.44 -20.15 22.36
N ASP A 21 12.96 -20.95 23.29
CA ASP A 21 12.75 -22.39 23.28
C ASP A 21 11.37 -22.78 23.87
N ALA A 22 11.07 -24.06 23.92
CA ALA A 22 9.80 -24.59 24.46
C ALA A 22 9.59 -24.32 25.96
N ARG A 23 10.62 -23.87 26.68
CA ARG A 23 10.58 -23.49 28.10
C ARG A 23 10.55 -21.98 28.30
N ASN A 24 10.34 -21.22 27.20
CA ASN A 24 10.42 -19.76 27.16
C ASN A 24 11.81 -19.17 27.49
N ALA A 25 12.88 -19.96 27.41
CA ALA A 25 14.24 -19.45 27.57
C ALA A 25 14.75 -18.84 26.23
N PRO A 26 15.56 -17.76 26.29
CA PRO A 26 16.09 -17.11 25.10
C PRO A 26 17.09 -18.01 24.36
N VAL A 27 16.89 -18.20 23.06
CA VAL A 27 17.84 -18.91 22.19
C VAL A 27 18.84 -17.90 21.64
N LYS A 28 20.11 -18.06 22.02
CA LYS A 28 21.22 -17.14 21.73
C LYS A 28 22.00 -17.57 20.49
N ASN A 29 22.66 -16.62 19.86
CA ASN A 29 23.59 -16.87 18.75
C ASN A 29 22.96 -17.68 17.61
N MET A 30 21.64 -17.59 17.43
CA MET A 30 20.90 -18.27 16.38
C MET A 30 20.71 -17.33 15.20
N GLN A 31 21.05 -17.83 14.01
CA GLN A 31 20.78 -17.13 12.76
C GLN A 31 19.30 -17.30 12.39
N ILE A 32 18.65 -16.19 12.11
CA ILE A 32 17.29 -16.09 11.60
C ILE A 32 17.38 -15.54 10.19
N VAL A 33 16.74 -16.20 9.24
CA VAL A 33 16.54 -15.67 7.89
C VAL A 33 15.25 -14.86 7.89
N VAL A 34 15.34 -13.62 7.43
CA VAL A 34 14.20 -12.67 7.33
C VAL A 34 14.02 -12.37 5.85
N ASP A 35 12.86 -12.68 5.31
CA ASP A 35 12.47 -12.38 3.94
C ASP A 35 11.48 -11.22 3.94
N ILE A 36 11.82 -10.14 3.25
CA ILE A 36 10.95 -8.98 3.08
C ILE A 36 10.60 -8.87 1.59
N ASN A 37 9.38 -9.24 1.22
CA ASN A 37 8.89 -9.25 -0.16
C ASN A 37 9.87 -9.93 -1.15
N GLY A 38 10.45 -11.08 -0.76
CA GLY A 38 11.38 -11.86 -1.59
C GLY A 38 12.86 -11.50 -1.43
N THR A 39 13.20 -10.43 -0.70
CA THR A 39 14.60 -10.10 -0.37
C THR A 39 14.97 -10.69 0.98
N LYS A 40 16.03 -11.52 1.02
CA LYS A 40 16.46 -12.22 2.23
C LYS A 40 17.58 -11.51 2.95
N TYR A 41 17.45 -11.44 4.25
CA TYR A 41 18.40 -10.87 5.20
C TYR A 41 18.69 -11.90 6.29
N ASN A 42 19.87 -11.81 6.90
CA ASN A 42 20.25 -12.63 8.04
C ASN A 42 20.41 -11.76 9.28
N ALA A 43 19.81 -12.18 10.38
CA ALA A 43 19.97 -11.54 11.68
C ALA A 43 20.30 -12.61 12.73
N THR A 44 21.18 -12.29 13.70
CA THR A 44 21.59 -13.24 14.74
C THR A 44 21.04 -12.80 16.08
N THR A 45 20.48 -13.75 16.85
CA THR A 45 19.96 -13.47 18.18
C THR A 45 21.08 -13.16 19.18
N ASN A 46 20.83 -12.14 20.01
CA ASN A 46 21.69 -11.75 21.13
C ASN A 46 21.44 -12.63 22.39
N ASN A 47 22.00 -12.22 23.52
CA ASN A 47 21.84 -12.92 24.80
C ASN A 47 20.40 -13.01 25.31
N ASP A 48 19.52 -12.11 24.88
CA ASP A 48 18.10 -12.07 25.22
C ASP A 48 17.23 -12.81 24.20
N GLY A 49 17.85 -13.50 23.22
CA GLY A 49 17.17 -14.18 22.13
C GLY A 49 16.57 -13.23 21.09
N ILE A 50 17.04 -11.97 21.01
CA ILE A 50 16.50 -10.96 20.09
C ILE A 50 17.45 -10.80 18.90
N ALA A 51 16.94 -11.02 17.69
CA ALA A 51 17.58 -10.64 16.44
C ALA A 51 17.01 -9.31 15.95
N ARG A 52 17.88 -8.45 15.41
CA ARG A 52 17.53 -7.10 14.93
C ARG A 52 17.96 -6.91 13.49
N LEU A 53 17.05 -6.37 12.69
CA LEU A 53 17.32 -5.94 11.33
C LEU A 53 17.00 -4.46 11.19
N LEU A 54 17.98 -3.64 10.78
CA LEU A 54 17.74 -2.23 10.49
C LEU A 54 16.94 -2.10 9.20
N LEU A 55 15.81 -1.41 9.27
CA LEU A 55 14.92 -1.18 8.14
C LEU A 55 15.32 0.07 7.36
N SER A 56 15.32 -0.06 6.02
CA SER A 56 15.44 1.05 5.07
C SER A 56 14.55 0.73 3.88
N LEU A 57 13.25 1.08 4.01
CA LEU A 57 12.20 0.72 3.06
C LEU A 57 11.53 1.98 2.53
N GLY A 58 11.08 1.93 1.28
CA GLY A 58 10.23 2.95 0.68
C GLY A 58 8.78 2.87 1.18
N LEU A 59 7.92 3.78 0.70
CA LEU A 59 6.49 3.75 1.01
C LEU A 59 5.87 2.41 0.57
N GLY A 60 5.01 1.83 1.41
CA GLY A 60 4.29 0.62 1.07
C GLY A 60 4.04 -0.33 2.24
N LYS A 61 3.35 -1.42 1.93
CA LYS A 61 3.10 -2.53 2.86
C LYS A 61 3.96 -3.72 2.44
N TYR A 62 4.75 -4.24 3.38
CA TYR A 62 5.69 -5.33 3.16
C TYR A 62 5.28 -6.54 4.01
N LEU A 63 5.18 -7.71 3.37
CA LEU A 63 5.10 -8.97 4.09
C LEU A 63 6.51 -9.34 4.54
N VAL A 64 6.66 -9.63 5.82
CA VAL A 64 7.88 -10.14 6.42
C VAL A 64 7.65 -11.58 6.83
N SER A 65 8.42 -12.49 6.26
CA SER A 65 8.48 -13.88 6.70
C SER A 65 9.83 -14.14 7.34
N TYR A 66 9.86 -14.91 8.41
CA TYR A 66 11.13 -15.26 9.07
C TYR A 66 11.11 -16.71 9.49
N TYR A 67 12.28 -17.34 9.45
CA TYR A 67 12.45 -18.74 9.82
C TYR A 67 13.84 -19.02 10.38
N VAL A 68 13.90 -20.06 11.20
CA VAL A 68 15.13 -20.65 11.71
C VAL A 68 15.27 -22.02 11.08
N ASP A 69 16.39 -22.23 10.40
CA ASP A 69 16.77 -23.52 9.83
C ASP A 69 18.13 -23.92 10.45
N ASN A 70 18.07 -24.75 11.48
CA ASN A 70 19.24 -25.24 12.18
C ASN A 70 19.03 -26.71 12.53
N PRO A 71 19.98 -27.62 12.14
CA PRO A 71 19.81 -29.07 12.31
C PRO A 71 19.66 -29.52 13.76
N ASN A 72 20.03 -28.70 14.74
CA ASN A 72 19.93 -29.00 16.17
C ASN A 72 18.59 -28.58 16.80
N TYR A 73 17.70 -27.94 16.03
CA TYR A 73 16.42 -27.44 16.49
C TYR A 73 15.28 -27.84 15.54
N ILE A 74 14.09 -27.94 16.09
CA ILE A 74 12.89 -28.08 15.25
C ILE A 74 12.69 -26.75 14.50
N PRO A 75 12.57 -26.77 13.16
CA PRO A 75 12.35 -25.56 12.38
C PRO A 75 11.16 -24.75 12.88
N SER A 76 11.33 -23.45 13.00
CA SER A 76 10.27 -22.53 13.39
C SER A 76 10.21 -21.36 12.41
N SER A 77 9.00 -20.88 12.15
CA SER A 77 8.75 -19.76 11.24
C SER A 77 7.63 -18.87 11.74
N GLY A 78 7.52 -17.70 11.18
CA GLY A 78 6.44 -16.77 11.43
C GLY A 78 6.39 -15.68 10.37
N SER A 79 5.37 -14.84 10.45
CA SER A 79 5.21 -13.69 9.57
C SER A 79 4.60 -12.50 10.29
N SER A 80 4.80 -11.31 9.75
CA SER A 80 4.18 -10.06 10.18
C SER A 80 4.21 -9.07 9.01
N TYR A 81 3.77 -7.83 9.24
CA TYR A 81 3.78 -6.78 8.25
C TYR A 81 4.61 -5.59 8.71
N ILE A 82 5.25 -4.93 7.74
CA ILE A 82 5.80 -3.59 7.91
C ILE A 82 4.98 -2.66 7.03
N LEU A 83 4.45 -1.58 7.62
CA LEU A 83 3.78 -0.50 6.91
C LEU A 83 4.65 0.74 6.99
N VAL A 84 5.16 1.19 5.83
CA VAL A 84 5.90 2.46 5.71
C VAL A 84 4.96 3.52 5.17
N VAL A 85 4.76 4.57 5.96
CA VAL A 85 3.88 5.70 5.65
C VAL A 85 4.68 6.99 5.53
N ASP A 86 4.09 8.00 4.91
CA ASP A 86 4.57 9.38 4.96
C ASP A 86 3.61 10.16 5.85
N SER A 87 4.01 10.48 7.08
CA SER A 87 3.16 11.22 8.03
C SER A 87 2.86 12.66 7.58
N ASN A 88 3.60 13.17 6.60
CA ASN A 88 3.32 14.48 5.99
C ASN A 88 2.27 14.39 4.87
N LYS A 89 1.85 13.18 4.51
CA LYS A 89 0.83 12.94 3.47
C LYS A 89 -0.37 12.23 4.08
N THR A 90 -1.53 12.77 3.83
CA THR A 90 -2.80 12.12 4.16
C THR A 90 -3.14 11.11 3.07
N SER A 91 -3.45 9.87 3.45
CA SER A 91 -3.98 8.89 2.50
C SER A 91 -5.32 9.36 1.95
N THR A 92 -5.53 9.15 0.66
CA THR A 92 -6.73 9.61 -0.05
C THR A 92 -7.52 8.45 -0.62
N ASN A 93 -8.84 8.61 -0.69
CA ASN A 93 -9.76 7.70 -1.36
C ASN A 93 -10.39 8.42 -2.55
N ILE A 94 -10.45 7.73 -3.69
CA ILE A 94 -11.20 8.18 -4.86
C ILE A 94 -12.42 7.27 -5.00
N LYS A 95 -13.63 7.86 -4.97
CA LYS A 95 -14.89 7.14 -5.22
C LYS A 95 -15.46 7.60 -6.54
N VAL A 96 -15.88 6.65 -7.33
CA VAL A 96 -16.53 6.84 -8.62
C VAL A 96 -17.64 5.80 -8.77
N ASP A 97 -18.67 6.14 -9.52
CA ASP A 97 -19.75 5.21 -9.87
C ASP A 97 -19.64 4.83 -11.37
N ASP A 98 -20.10 3.64 -11.73
CA ASP A 98 -20.25 3.25 -13.11
C ASP A 98 -21.26 4.16 -13.80
N LEU A 99 -20.98 4.51 -15.06
CA LEU A 99 -21.77 5.42 -15.83
C LEU A 99 -22.40 4.69 -17.02
N ASN A 100 -23.70 4.85 -17.17
CA ASN A 100 -24.46 4.39 -18.33
C ASN A 100 -25.18 5.57 -18.96
N GLY A 101 -25.24 5.61 -20.29
CA GLY A 101 -25.94 6.65 -21.04
C GLY A 101 -26.34 6.17 -22.42
N PHE A 102 -27.04 7.03 -23.15
CA PHE A 102 -27.47 6.78 -24.51
C PHE A 102 -26.50 7.44 -25.51
N ASP A 103 -26.51 6.93 -26.72
CA ASP A 103 -25.79 7.53 -27.84
C ASP A 103 -26.22 8.99 -28.03
N ASN A 104 -25.27 9.87 -28.35
CA ASN A 104 -25.45 11.32 -28.47
C ASN A 104 -25.91 12.05 -27.18
N GLU A 105 -25.69 11.46 -26.02
CA GLU A 105 -25.93 12.11 -24.75
C GLU A 105 -24.61 12.54 -24.11
N THR A 106 -24.55 13.78 -23.58
CA THR A 106 -23.41 14.21 -22.74
C THR A 106 -23.47 13.52 -21.39
N LEU A 107 -22.50 12.67 -21.13
CA LEU A 107 -22.39 11.93 -19.87
C LEU A 107 -21.63 12.72 -18.83
N ASN A 108 -22.23 12.89 -17.64
CA ASN A 108 -21.57 13.55 -16.51
C ASN A 108 -21.02 12.52 -15.54
N PHE A 109 -19.70 12.51 -15.38
CA PHE A 109 -18.97 11.63 -14.50
C PHE A 109 -18.48 12.40 -13.27
N THR A 110 -18.87 11.97 -12.08
CA THR A 110 -18.50 12.61 -10.82
C THR A 110 -17.46 11.78 -10.09
N VAL A 111 -16.35 12.43 -9.74
CA VAL A 111 -15.29 11.87 -8.89
C VAL A 111 -15.38 12.55 -7.53
N ILE A 112 -15.31 11.75 -6.46
CA ILE A 112 -15.27 12.23 -5.08
C ILE A 112 -13.90 11.88 -4.49
N LEU A 113 -13.17 12.88 -4.04
CA LEU A 113 -11.89 12.74 -3.35
C LEU A 113 -12.07 13.03 -1.86
N SER A 114 -11.65 12.10 -1.01
CA SER A 114 -11.68 12.24 0.44
C SER A 114 -10.39 11.69 1.08
N ASP A 115 -10.17 12.01 2.34
CA ASP A 115 -9.18 11.31 3.16
C ASP A 115 -9.74 9.95 3.66
N VAL A 116 -8.94 9.23 4.43
CA VAL A 116 -9.32 7.92 4.99
C VAL A 116 -10.44 7.98 6.04
N LEU A 117 -10.78 9.17 6.52
CA LEU A 117 -11.86 9.43 7.46
C LEU A 117 -13.12 9.98 6.75
N ASP A 118 -13.16 9.88 5.41
CA ASP A 118 -14.22 10.42 4.53
C ASP A 118 -14.36 11.95 4.57
N ASN A 119 -13.39 12.71 5.09
CA ASN A 119 -13.39 14.14 4.97
C ASN A 119 -13.10 14.56 3.52
N PRO A 120 -13.89 15.47 2.91
CA PRO A 120 -13.69 15.87 1.53
C PRO A 120 -12.39 16.64 1.33
N ILE A 121 -11.67 16.34 0.24
CA ILE A 121 -10.47 17.06 -0.18
C ILE A 121 -10.84 17.98 -1.34
N GLY A 122 -10.93 19.27 -1.05
CA GLY A 122 -11.21 20.31 -2.03
C GLY A 122 -9.96 20.87 -2.68
N TYR A 123 -10.13 21.49 -3.86
CA TYR A 123 -9.10 22.19 -4.63
C TYR A 123 -7.93 21.31 -5.09
N ALA A 124 -8.18 20.03 -5.22
CA ALA A 124 -7.24 19.01 -5.69
C ALA A 124 -7.47 18.71 -7.17
N THR A 125 -6.40 18.53 -7.93
CA THR A 125 -6.49 18.22 -9.36
C THR A 125 -6.72 16.72 -9.55
N ILE A 126 -7.79 16.38 -10.26
CA ILE A 126 -8.09 15.02 -10.70
C ILE A 126 -7.80 14.91 -12.18
N LEU A 127 -7.11 13.84 -12.57
CA LEU A 127 -6.90 13.42 -13.94
C LEU A 127 -7.79 12.21 -14.23
N VAL A 128 -8.49 12.26 -15.35
CA VAL A 128 -9.31 11.16 -15.87
C VAL A 128 -8.83 10.81 -17.26
N ASN A 129 -8.48 9.53 -17.47
CA ASN A 129 -8.16 8.99 -18.79
C ASN A 129 -9.28 8.05 -19.22
N VAL A 130 -9.69 8.18 -20.47
CA VAL A 130 -10.70 7.34 -21.11
C VAL A 130 -10.05 6.50 -22.20
N SER A 131 -10.32 5.20 -22.21
CA SER A 131 -9.88 4.27 -23.26
C SER A 131 -11.02 3.33 -23.63
N THR A 132 -10.97 2.73 -24.81
CA THR A 132 -11.87 1.61 -25.18
C THR A 132 -11.54 0.39 -24.36
N ILE A 133 -12.41 -0.62 -24.36
CA ILE A 133 -12.13 -1.91 -23.70
C ILE A 133 -10.97 -2.68 -24.35
N GLU A 134 -10.65 -2.38 -25.61
CA GLU A 134 -9.50 -2.91 -26.34
C GLU A 134 -8.19 -2.22 -25.95
N GLY A 135 -8.25 -1.10 -25.19
CA GLY A 135 -7.10 -0.35 -24.70
C GLY A 135 -6.72 0.86 -25.54
N ASP A 136 -7.48 1.21 -26.59
CA ASP A 136 -7.23 2.38 -27.41
C ASP A 136 -7.53 3.66 -26.62
N PHE A 137 -6.57 4.58 -26.62
CA PHE A 137 -6.71 5.85 -25.90
C PHE A 137 -7.71 6.77 -26.60
N VAL A 138 -8.72 7.25 -25.83
CA VAL A 138 -9.75 8.18 -26.32
C VAL A 138 -9.47 9.61 -25.91
N GLY A 139 -9.14 9.82 -24.63
CA GLY A 139 -8.88 11.19 -24.15
C GLY A 139 -8.39 11.26 -22.72
N SER A 140 -7.88 12.43 -22.35
CA SER A 140 -7.41 12.77 -21.00
C SER A 140 -8.01 14.11 -20.58
N TYR A 141 -8.62 14.11 -19.39
CA TYR A 141 -9.39 15.25 -18.88
C TYR A 141 -8.91 15.62 -17.48
N LYS A 142 -8.86 16.90 -17.18
CA LYS A 142 -8.50 17.41 -15.85
C LYS A 142 -9.62 18.27 -15.29
N SER A 143 -9.88 18.11 -14.00
CA SER A 143 -10.81 18.95 -13.25
C SER A 143 -10.29 19.14 -11.82
N VAL A 144 -10.74 20.19 -11.15
CA VAL A 144 -10.35 20.48 -9.77
C VAL A 144 -11.55 20.22 -8.86
N THR A 145 -11.33 19.52 -7.76
CA THR A 145 -12.39 19.27 -6.78
C THR A 145 -12.89 20.57 -6.16
N LYS A 146 -14.19 20.70 -5.99
CA LYS A 146 -14.81 21.78 -5.19
C LYS A 146 -14.55 21.52 -3.70
N LYS A 147 -14.94 22.46 -2.84
CA LYS A 147 -14.79 22.35 -1.38
C LYS A 147 -15.38 21.05 -0.79
N ASP A 148 -16.39 20.47 -1.44
CA ASP A 148 -17.06 19.21 -1.07
C ASP A 148 -16.33 17.95 -1.60
N GLY A 149 -15.13 18.10 -2.13
CA GLY A 149 -14.33 16.99 -2.68
C GLY A 149 -14.80 16.47 -4.04
N ARG A 150 -15.79 17.11 -4.70
CA ARG A 150 -16.36 16.66 -5.96
C ARG A 150 -15.71 17.35 -7.14
N ALA A 151 -15.33 16.56 -8.15
CA ALA A 151 -14.96 17.02 -9.49
C ALA A 151 -15.92 16.38 -10.50
N VAL A 152 -16.42 17.18 -11.46
CA VAL A 152 -17.32 16.72 -12.51
C VAL A 152 -16.60 16.81 -13.85
N PHE A 153 -16.77 15.76 -14.64
CA PHE A 153 -16.29 15.64 -16.01
C PHE A 153 -17.49 15.39 -16.91
N SER A 154 -17.46 15.94 -18.12
CA SER A 154 -18.47 15.73 -19.11
C SER A 154 -17.83 15.08 -20.33
N PHE A 155 -18.43 14.01 -20.83
CA PHE A 155 -17.96 13.25 -21.97
C PHE A 155 -19.02 13.19 -23.04
N ASP A 156 -18.60 13.42 -24.28
CA ASP A 156 -19.38 13.11 -25.49
C ASP A 156 -18.68 11.92 -26.16
N LEU A 157 -19.15 10.72 -25.84
CA LEU A 157 -18.57 9.46 -26.30
C LEU A 157 -19.50 8.81 -27.32
N GLU A 158 -18.93 8.20 -28.34
CA GLU A 158 -19.68 7.39 -29.32
C GLU A 158 -20.22 6.11 -28.64
N TYR A 159 -21.16 5.45 -29.32
CA TYR A 159 -21.65 4.16 -28.82
C TYR A 159 -20.50 3.16 -28.63
N GLY A 160 -20.39 2.64 -27.42
CA GLY A 160 -19.31 1.72 -27.08
C GLY A 160 -19.20 1.42 -25.59
N ARG A 161 -18.16 0.67 -25.23
CA ARG A 161 -17.78 0.39 -23.85
C ARG A 161 -16.40 0.98 -23.60
N TYR A 162 -16.25 1.66 -22.46
CA TYR A 162 -15.05 2.41 -22.14
C TYR A 162 -14.55 2.05 -20.76
N ILE A 163 -13.25 2.19 -20.55
CA ILE A 163 -12.58 2.13 -19.27
C ILE A 163 -12.21 3.56 -18.88
N ILE A 164 -12.68 4.00 -17.71
CA ILE A 164 -12.35 5.30 -17.14
C ILE A 164 -11.39 5.08 -15.98
N SER A 165 -10.16 5.60 -16.11
CA SER A 165 -9.13 5.55 -15.08
C SER A 165 -8.99 6.92 -14.44
N THR A 166 -9.01 7.00 -13.12
CA THR A 166 -8.92 8.25 -12.37
C THR A 166 -7.70 8.25 -11.47
N CYS A 167 -7.02 9.39 -11.38
CA CYS A 167 -5.97 9.61 -10.41
C CYS A 167 -5.99 11.04 -9.85
N TYR A 168 -5.52 11.18 -8.62
CA TYR A 168 -5.22 12.45 -7.97
C TYR A 168 -3.76 12.83 -8.25
N LEU A 169 -3.47 14.09 -8.62
CA LEU A 169 -2.15 14.60 -8.98
C LEU A 169 -1.50 15.40 -7.84
#